data_05bcd60bdf7e2b03bd4447b46927fa00
#
_entry.id   05bcd60bdf7e2b03bd4447b46927fa00
#
_cell.length_a   1.000
_cell.length_b   1.000
_cell.length_c   1.000
_cell.angle_alpha   90.00
_cell.angle_beta   90.00
_cell.angle_gamma   90.00
#
_symmetry.space_group_name_H-M   'P 1'
#
loop_
_entity.id
_entity.type
_entity.pdbx_description
1 polymer ?
#
loop_
_entity_poly.entity_id
_entity_poly.type
_entity_poly.pdbx_seq_one_letter_code
_entity_poly.pdbx_strand_id
1 'polypeptide(L)'
;MRGRPTIYDDYNIIKKAQEIFWQKGYSATSLSDLQKATGAGAGSFYNTFKGGKKEVFQKAVQERRLAFDSFKSQLEISESPLELIKDFFISIADASKDEHFKGCIIANTVVEMTYIDEDLEESAVQILKDVEQMFTGAIKQEQIKGNLQTQTPPEILGKYLITFWCGLNTLRRMYPDKNVLKNQIEMQLAVIS
;
A
#
# COMPACT_ATOMS: atom_id res chain seq x y z
N MET A 1 -31.39 26.28 19.48
CA MET A 1 -31.51 25.21 18.44
C MET A 1 -30.33 24.30 18.55
N ARG A 2 -30.50 23.04 18.95
CA ARG A 2 -29.44 22.02 18.90
C ARG A 2 -29.27 21.64 17.43
N GLY A 3 -28.11 21.94 16.85
CA GLY A 3 -27.77 21.51 15.49
C GLY A 3 -27.85 19.99 15.38
N ARG A 4 -28.42 19.51 14.27
CA ARG A 4 -28.51 18.11 13.92
C ARG A 4 -27.08 17.52 13.98
N PRO A 5 -26.84 16.38 14.68
CA PRO A 5 -25.54 15.75 14.66
C PRO A 5 -25.19 15.47 13.20
N THR A 6 -24.11 16.04 12.71
CA THR A 6 -23.54 15.65 11.42
C THR A 6 -23.06 14.22 11.62
N ILE A 7 -23.74 13.25 11.03
CA ILE A 7 -23.23 11.87 10.93
C ILE A 7 -22.01 11.99 10.03
N TYR A 8 -20.83 12.06 10.65
CA TYR A 8 -19.58 11.96 9.91
C TYR A 8 -19.50 10.53 9.38
N ASP A 9 -19.39 10.41 8.08
CA ASP A 9 -19.03 9.15 7.44
C ASP A 9 -17.55 8.88 7.78
N ASP A 10 -17.34 8.07 8.82
CA ASP A 10 -16.00 7.73 9.33
C ASP A 10 -15.09 7.20 8.21
N TYR A 11 -15.66 6.46 7.27
CA TYR A 11 -14.95 5.96 6.11
C TYR A 11 -14.39 7.09 5.20
N ASN A 12 -15.20 8.09 4.93
CA ASN A 12 -14.80 9.24 4.13
C ASN A 12 -13.73 10.09 4.85
N ILE A 13 -13.83 10.20 6.17
CA ILE A 13 -12.81 10.85 7.00
C ILE A 13 -11.49 10.10 6.89
N ILE A 14 -11.49 8.78 7.05
CA ILE A 14 -10.28 7.96 6.96
C ILE A 14 -9.64 8.04 5.58
N LYS A 15 -10.43 8.00 4.49
CA LYS A 15 -9.89 8.16 3.12
C LYS A 15 -9.22 9.51 2.91
N LYS A 16 -9.84 10.60 3.36
CA LYS A 16 -9.25 11.94 3.25
C LYS A 16 -7.98 12.07 4.10
N ALA A 17 -7.99 11.50 5.31
CA ALA A 17 -6.82 11.46 6.17
C ALA A 17 -5.69 10.63 5.54
N GLN A 18 -6.01 9.48 4.93
CA GLN A 18 -5.06 8.64 4.22
C GLN A 18 -4.33 9.43 3.13
N GLU A 19 -5.04 10.24 2.32
CA GLU A 19 -4.44 11.08 1.30
C GLU A 19 -3.42 12.07 1.89
N ILE A 20 -3.75 12.73 3.01
CA ILE A 20 -2.84 13.67 3.67
C ILE A 20 -1.61 12.96 4.23
N PHE A 21 -1.80 11.83 4.89
CA PHE A 21 -0.68 11.03 5.41
C PHE A 21 0.20 10.50 4.29
N TRP A 22 -0.39 10.10 3.17
CA TRP A 22 0.36 9.60 2.02
C TRP A 22 1.22 10.69 1.36
N GLN A 23 0.71 11.93 1.33
CA GLN A 23 1.43 13.07 0.77
C GLN A 23 2.53 13.61 1.69
N LYS A 24 2.25 13.69 2.99
CA LYS A 24 3.12 14.39 3.96
C LYS A 24 3.91 13.45 4.89
N GLY A 25 3.49 12.20 5.02
CA GLY A 25 3.93 11.31 6.10
C GLY A 25 3.19 11.56 7.41
N TYR A 26 3.43 10.69 8.38
CA TYR A 26 2.83 10.80 9.72
C TYR A 26 3.35 12.02 10.47
N SER A 27 4.68 12.15 10.61
CA SER A 27 5.30 13.18 11.46
C SER A 27 4.97 14.59 11.02
N ALA A 28 5.00 14.86 9.70
CA ALA A 28 4.71 16.17 9.14
C ALA A 28 3.21 16.51 9.03
N THR A 29 2.32 15.54 9.26
CA THR A 29 0.88 15.79 9.27
C THR A 29 0.43 16.32 10.62
N SER A 30 -0.07 17.57 10.67
CA SER A 30 -0.65 18.15 11.88
C SER A 30 -2.13 17.78 12.04
N LEU A 31 -2.65 17.93 13.28
CA LEU A 31 -4.10 17.80 13.52
C LEU A 31 -4.89 18.83 12.70
N SER A 32 -4.36 20.05 12.53
CA SER A 32 -4.98 21.09 11.69
C SER A 32 -5.09 20.67 10.23
N ASP A 33 -4.07 19.95 9.69
CA ASP A 33 -4.14 19.40 8.34
C ASP A 33 -5.27 18.38 8.20
N LEU A 34 -5.38 17.47 9.17
CA LEU A 34 -6.45 16.46 9.20
C LEU A 34 -7.84 17.10 9.30
N GLN A 35 -8.00 18.09 10.18
CA GLN A 35 -9.26 18.80 10.35
C GLN A 35 -9.67 19.55 9.07
N LYS A 36 -8.72 20.23 8.42
CA LYS A 36 -8.98 20.94 7.14
C LYS A 36 -9.38 19.95 6.04
N ALA A 37 -8.66 18.83 5.92
CA ALA A 37 -8.92 17.84 4.88
C ALA A 37 -10.27 17.12 5.08
N THR A 38 -10.60 16.80 6.32
CA THR A 38 -11.81 16.04 6.65
C THR A 38 -13.05 16.91 6.86
N GLY A 39 -12.85 18.21 7.12
CA GLY A 39 -13.94 19.13 7.53
C GLY A 39 -14.39 18.93 8.97
N ALA A 40 -13.71 18.10 9.76
CA ALA A 40 -14.06 17.83 11.15
C ALA A 40 -13.52 18.91 12.08
N GLY A 41 -14.39 19.53 12.89
CA GLY A 41 -13.95 20.41 13.97
C GLY A 41 -13.22 19.63 15.08
N ALA A 42 -12.38 20.30 15.87
CA ALA A 42 -11.53 19.67 16.89
C ALA A 42 -12.32 18.76 17.85
N GLY A 43 -13.43 19.26 18.39
CA GLY A 43 -14.28 18.49 19.31
C GLY A 43 -14.88 17.24 18.67
N SER A 44 -15.35 17.35 17.41
CA SER A 44 -15.89 16.21 16.66
C SER A 44 -14.82 15.19 16.33
N PHE A 45 -13.62 15.64 15.94
CA PHE A 45 -12.51 14.78 15.63
C PHE A 45 -12.11 13.88 16.82
N TYR A 46 -11.92 14.47 18.02
CA TYR A 46 -11.57 13.70 19.22
C TYR A 46 -12.73 12.87 19.80
N ASN A 47 -13.98 13.24 19.52
CA ASN A 47 -15.13 12.40 19.88
C ASN A 47 -15.19 11.13 19.04
N THR A 48 -14.82 11.22 17.75
CA THR A 48 -14.78 10.08 16.82
C THR A 48 -13.49 9.25 16.98
N PHE A 49 -12.35 9.92 17.10
CA PHE A 49 -11.03 9.28 17.19
C PHE A 49 -10.38 9.62 18.54
N LYS A 50 -10.69 8.82 19.55
CA LYS A 50 -10.19 9.04 20.93
C LYS A 50 -8.67 8.91 21.04
N GLY A 51 -8.07 8.04 20.22
CA GLY A 51 -6.61 7.88 20.07
C GLY A 51 -5.96 8.97 19.19
N GLY A 52 -6.75 9.96 18.74
CA GLY A 52 -6.26 11.11 18.00
C GLY A 52 -5.59 10.74 16.66
N LYS A 53 -4.49 11.43 16.35
CA LYS A 53 -3.77 11.26 15.09
C LYS A 53 -3.26 9.82 14.87
N LYS A 54 -2.78 9.14 15.93
CA LYS A 54 -2.28 7.76 15.85
C LYS A 54 -3.39 6.80 15.41
N GLU A 55 -4.57 6.89 16.01
CA GLU A 55 -5.72 6.05 15.65
C GLU A 55 -6.14 6.27 14.19
N VAL A 56 -6.22 7.53 13.75
CA VAL A 56 -6.60 7.86 12.37
C VAL A 56 -5.56 7.33 11.38
N PHE A 57 -4.27 7.42 11.72
CA PHE A 57 -3.20 6.88 10.89
C PHE A 57 -3.26 5.36 10.78
N GLN A 58 -3.45 4.65 11.90
CA GLN A 58 -3.62 3.19 11.92
C GLN A 58 -4.79 2.76 11.01
N LYS A 59 -5.92 3.45 11.11
CA LYS A 59 -7.08 3.18 10.25
C LYS A 59 -6.78 3.47 8.77
N ALA A 60 -6.06 4.55 8.48
CA ALA A 60 -5.67 4.90 7.12
C ALA A 60 -4.72 3.86 6.48
N VAL A 61 -3.76 3.33 7.25
CA VAL A 61 -2.88 2.24 6.81
C VAL A 61 -3.68 0.95 6.62
N GLN A 62 -4.61 0.66 7.53
CA GLN A 62 -5.47 -0.52 7.43
C GLN A 62 -6.39 -0.49 6.21
N GLU A 63 -6.93 0.66 5.83
CA GLU A 63 -7.70 0.82 4.57
C GLU A 63 -6.85 0.42 3.34
N ARG A 64 -5.56 0.73 3.36
CA ARG A 64 -4.67 0.31 2.26
C ARG A 64 -4.45 -1.20 2.26
N ARG A 65 -4.44 -1.85 3.42
CA ARG A 65 -4.37 -3.30 3.54
C ARG A 65 -5.54 -3.99 2.82
N LEU A 66 -6.76 -3.46 2.93
CA LEU A 66 -7.95 -4.02 2.28
C LEU A 66 -7.80 -4.14 0.76
N ALA A 67 -7.03 -3.24 0.12
CA ALA A 67 -6.74 -3.35 -1.30
C ALA A 67 -5.88 -4.58 -1.61
N PHE A 68 -4.91 -4.93 -0.75
CA PHE A 68 -4.11 -6.15 -0.90
C PHE A 68 -4.92 -7.41 -0.59
N ASP A 69 -5.82 -7.37 0.39
CA ASP A 69 -6.72 -8.50 0.70
C ASP A 69 -7.65 -8.79 -0.48
N SER A 70 -8.16 -7.74 -1.15
CA SER A 70 -8.94 -7.87 -2.39
C SER A 70 -8.11 -8.48 -3.52
N PHE A 71 -6.87 -8.03 -3.70
CA PHE A 71 -5.98 -8.58 -4.73
C PHE A 71 -5.61 -10.03 -4.44
N LYS A 72 -5.36 -10.39 -3.18
CA LYS A 72 -5.15 -11.77 -2.74
C LYS A 72 -6.31 -12.67 -3.14
N SER A 73 -7.55 -12.24 -2.87
CA SER A 73 -8.74 -12.99 -3.25
C SER A 73 -8.85 -13.18 -4.77
N GLN A 74 -8.44 -12.20 -5.58
CA GLN A 74 -8.38 -12.32 -7.03
C GLN A 74 -7.33 -13.35 -7.47
N LEU A 75 -6.15 -13.36 -6.86
CA LEU A 75 -5.09 -14.34 -7.16
C LEU A 75 -5.54 -15.78 -6.84
N GLU A 76 -6.26 -15.97 -5.72
CA GLU A 76 -6.73 -17.29 -5.28
C GLU A 76 -7.74 -17.94 -6.24
N ILE A 77 -8.54 -17.15 -6.94
CA ILE A 77 -9.55 -17.62 -7.89
C ILE A 77 -9.12 -17.55 -9.36
N SER A 78 -7.95 -16.97 -9.63
CA SER A 78 -7.48 -16.78 -11.01
C SER A 78 -6.95 -18.08 -11.62
N GLU A 79 -7.22 -18.26 -12.91
CA GLU A 79 -6.60 -19.32 -13.72
C GLU A 79 -5.15 -18.95 -14.10
N SER A 80 -4.80 -17.66 -14.05
CA SER A 80 -3.49 -17.11 -14.45
C SER A 80 -2.95 -16.11 -13.41
N PRO A 81 -2.65 -16.54 -12.17
CA PRO A 81 -2.24 -15.64 -11.11
C PRO A 81 -0.92 -14.92 -11.40
N LEU A 82 0.01 -15.52 -12.15
CA LEU A 82 1.26 -14.86 -12.54
C LEU A 82 1.01 -13.67 -13.48
N GLU A 83 0.08 -13.80 -14.43
CA GLU A 83 -0.28 -12.69 -15.31
C GLU A 83 -0.94 -11.56 -14.51
N LEU A 84 -1.81 -11.87 -13.54
CA LEU A 84 -2.37 -10.85 -12.66
C LEU A 84 -1.29 -10.12 -11.85
N ILE A 85 -0.27 -10.83 -11.37
CA ILE A 85 0.87 -10.20 -10.68
C ILE A 85 1.63 -9.29 -11.65
N LYS A 86 1.91 -9.75 -12.87
CA LYS A 86 2.60 -8.94 -13.88
C LYS A 86 1.81 -7.69 -14.22
N ASP A 87 0.51 -7.81 -14.49
CA ASP A 87 -0.37 -6.71 -14.81
C ASP A 87 -0.45 -5.70 -13.66
N PHE A 88 -0.50 -6.17 -12.42
CA PHE A 88 -0.47 -5.32 -11.24
C PHE A 88 0.80 -4.43 -11.20
N PHE A 89 1.97 -5.02 -11.44
CA PHE A 89 3.21 -4.25 -11.48
C PHE A 89 3.28 -3.32 -12.69
N ILE A 90 2.89 -3.79 -13.88
CA ILE A 90 2.91 -3.01 -15.12
C ILE A 90 1.97 -1.80 -15.03
N SER A 91 0.81 -1.95 -14.36
CA SER A 91 -0.14 -0.85 -14.17
C SER A 91 0.45 0.37 -13.43
N ILE A 92 1.54 0.15 -12.69
CA ILE A 92 2.26 1.25 -12.00
C ILE A 92 2.83 2.26 -13.01
N ALA A 93 3.22 1.81 -14.19
CA ALA A 93 3.72 2.71 -15.23
C ALA A 93 2.64 3.66 -15.77
N ASP A 94 1.37 3.32 -15.59
CA ASP A 94 0.20 4.13 -15.99
C ASP A 94 -0.30 5.08 -14.89
N ALA A 95 0.33 5.04 -13.72
CA ALA A 95 -0.04 5.89 -12.60
C ALA A 95 0.13 7.38 -12.93
N SER A 96 -0.69 8.21 -12.32
CA SER A 96 -0.56 9.67 -12.42
C SER A 96 0.76 10.17 -11.81
N LYS A 97 1.17 11.37 -12.19
CA LYS A 97 2.37 12.02 -11.61
C LYS A 97 2.29 12.11 -10.09
N ASP A 98 1.12 12.44 -9.54
CA ASP A 98 0.89 12.52 -8.10
C ASP A 98 1.09 11.16 -7.42
N GLU A 99 0.56 10.08 -7.99
CA GLU A 99 0.74 8.71 -7.47
C GLU A 99 2.21 8.26 -7.53
N HIS A 100 2.96 8.68 -8.57
CA HIS A 100 4.40 8.42 -8.62
C HIS A 100 5.14 9.09 -7.47
N PHE A 101 4.74 10.29 -7.06
CA PHE A 101 5.38 11.00 -5.93
C PHE A 101 5.01 10.41 -4.57
N LYS A 102 3.79 9.94 -4.39
CA LYS A 102 3.32 9.35 -3.13
C LYS A 102 4.02 8.03 -2.78
N GLY A 103 4.32 7.20 -3.78
CA GLY A 103 4.93 5.89 -3.58
C GLY A 103 3.99 4.90 -2.86
N CYS A 104 4.52 4.13 -1.91
CA CYS A 104 3.76 3.20 -1.07
C CYS A 104 3.67 3.70 0.36
N ILE A 105 2.46 4.01 0.84
CA ILE A 105 2.26 4.50 2.21
C ILE A 105 2.77 3.50 3.26
N ILE A 106 2.64 2.19 3.03
CA ILE A 106 3.07 1.15 3.98
C ILE A 106 4.59 1.09 4.07
N ALA A 107 5.29 1.05 2.92
CA ALA A 107 6.75 1.08 2.90
C ALA A 107 7.31 2.38 3.50
N ASN A 108 6.65 3.52 3.21
CA ASN A 108 7.01 4.81 3.82
C ASN A 108 6.82 4.78 5.34
N THR A 109 5.75 4.13 5.85
CA THR A 109 5.49 3.99 7.29
C THR A 109 6.60 3.20 7.97
N VAL A 110 7.05 2.08 7.40
CA VAL A 110 8.17 1.31 7.98
C VAL A 110 9.39 2.21 8.20
N VAL A 111 9.79 2.95 7.16
CA VAL A 111 10.98 3.81 7.23
C VAL A 111 10.79 5.00 8.20
N GLU A 112 9.61 5.62 8.18
CA GLU A 112 9.32 6.81 8.99
C GLU A 112 9.18 6.47 10.47
N MET A 113 8.58 5.30 10.80
CA MET A 113 8.26 4.94 12.18
C MET A 113 9.41 4.27 12.92
N THR A 114 10.45 3.81 12.24
CA THR A 114 11.66 3.29 12.87
C THR A 114 12.20 4.30 13.90
N TYR A 115 12.32 3.89 15.14
CA TYR A 115 12.70 4.72 16.31
C TYR A 115 11.69 5.81 16.74
N ILE A 116 10.50 5.89 16.10
CA ILE A 116 9.47 6.87 16.46
C ILE A 116 8.27 6.20 17.14
N ASP A 117 7.75 5.13 16.57
CA ASP A 117 6.56 4.42 17.07
C ASP A 117 6.61 2.94 16.64
N GLU A 118 7.00 2.07 17.57
CA GLU A 118 7.18 0.64 17.34
C GLU A 118 5.89 -0.05 16.89
N ASP A 119 4.74 0.28 17.49
CA ASP A 119 3.46 -0.34 17.11
C ASP A 119 3.08 -0.05 15.65
N LEU A 120 3.34 1.20 15.20
CA LEU A 120 3.06 1.61 13.82
C LEU A 120 4.04 0.96 12.84
N GLU A 121 5.31 0.85 13.22
CA GLU A 121 6.32 0.15 12.42
C GLU A 121 5.98 -1.33 12.27
N GLU A 122 5.76 -2.03 13.39
CA GLU A 122 5.41 -3.46 13.39
C GLU A 122 4.15 -3.75 12.58
N SER A 123 3.12 -2.92 12.71
CA SER A 123 1.89 -3.05 11.92
C SER A 123 2.16 -2.93 10.41
N ALA A 124 2.99 -1.97 10.00
CA ALA A 124 3.35 -1.79 8.59
C ALA A 124 4.23 -2.95 8.07
N VAL A 125 5.21 -3.39 8.87
CA VAL A 125 6.05 -4.56 8.56
C VAL A 125 5.19 -5.80 8.39
N GLN A 126 4.19 -6.02 9.25
CA GLN A 126 3.31 -7.19 9.14
C GLN A 126 2.51 -7.17 7.83
N ILE A 127 2.01 -6.00 7.40
CA ILE A 127 1.31 -5.88 6.11
C ILE A 127 2.25 -6.24 4.95
N LEU A 128 3.51 -5.79 4.95
CA LEU A 128 4.47 -6.16 3.91
C LEU A 128 4.78 -7.66 3.91
N LYS A 129 4.87 -8.29 5.08
CA LYS A 129 5.03 -9.75 5.21
C LYS A 129 3.82 -10.50 4.65
N ASP A 130 2.61 -10.02 4.92
CA ASP A 130 1.37 -10.63 4.40
C ASP A 130 1.35 -10.55 2.86
N VAL A 131 1.80 -9.43 2.27
CA VAL A 131 1.94 -9.27 0.81
C VAL A 131 3.03 -10.18 0.23
N GLU A 132 4.18 -10.32 0.91
CA GLU A 132 5.22 -11.30 0.53
C GLU A 132 4.66 -12.72 0.48
N GLN A 133 3.91 -13.12 1.53
CA GLN A 133 3.30 -14.45 1.60
C GLN A 133 2.25 -14.66 0.50
N MET A 134 1.49 -13.64 0.15
CA MET A 134 0.53 -13.68 -0.96
C MET A 134 1.25 -13.99 -2.29
N PHE A 135 2.33 -13.27 -2.62
CA PHE A 135 3.12 -13.55 -3.81
C PHE A 135 3.75 -14.94 -3.77
N THR A 136 4.33 -15.33 -2.64
CA THR A 136 4.93 -16.65 -2.43
C THR A 136 3.92 -17.76 -2.68
N GLY A 137 2.70 -17.62 -2.17
CA GLY A 137 1.63 -18.60 -2.35
C GLY A 137 1.22 -18.77 -3.81
N ALA A 138 1.03 -17.67 -4.54
CA ALA A 138 0.69 -17.69 -5.96
C ALA A 138 1.80 -18.34 -6.81
N ILE A 139 3.06 -17.97 -6.58
CA ILE A 139 4.22 -18.54 -7.27
C ILE A 139 4.34 -20.05 -7.01
N LYS A 140 4.22 -20.47 -5.74
CA LYS A 140 4.29 -21.88 -5.36
C LYS A 140 3.23 -22.72 -6.07
N GLN A 141 2.00 -22.23 -6.17
CA GLN A 141 0.93 -22.91 -6.89
C GLN A 141 1.25 -23.09 -8.36
N GLU A 142 1.78 -22.06 -9.01
CA GLU A 142 2.12 -22.12 -10.45
C GLU A 142 3.34 -23.00 -10.73
N GLN A 143 4.31 -23.08 -9.81
CA GLN A 143 5.38 -24.06 -9.88
C GLN A 143 4.86 -25.50 -9.76
N ILE A 144 3.93 -25.76 -8.82
CA ILE A 144 3.32 -27.09 -8.65
C ILE A 144 2.53 -27.50 -9.90
N LYS A 145 1.82 -26.57 -10.53
CA LYS A 145 1.09 -26.82 -11.79
C LYS A 145 2.00 -26.97 -13.01
N GLY A 146 3.30 -26.64 -12.91
CA GLY A 146 4.26 -26.65 -14.00
C GLY A 146 4.16 -25.45 -14.95
N ASN A 147 3.38 -24.42 -14.58
CA ASN A 147 3.23 -23.19 -15.36
C ASN A 147 4.44 -22.25 -15.19
N LEU A 148 5.19 -22.39 -14.11
CA LEU A 148 6.44 -21.66 -13.87
C LEU A 148 7.59 -22.66 -13.68
N GLN A 149 8.51 -22.69 -14.64
CA GLN A 149 9.60 -23.68 -14.69
C GLN A 149 10.93 -23.16 -14.13
N THR A 150 10.90 -22.36 -13.08
CA THR A 150 12.14 -21.94 -12.38
C THR A 150 12.46 -22.87 -11.22
N GLN A 151 13.77 -23.09 -10.98
CA GLN A 151 14.26 -23.83 -9.82
C GLN A 151 14.42 -22.93 -8.58
N THR A 152 14.16 -21.63 -8.72
CA THR A 152 14.25 -20.70 -7.59
C THR A 152 13.12 -20.98 -6.60
N PRO A 153 13.41 -21.16 -5.31
CA PRO A 153 12.36 -21.37 -4.30
C PRO A 153 11.32 -20.25 -4.30
N PRO A 154 10.01 -20.57 -4.15
CA PRO A 154 8.94 -19.59 -4.18
C PRO A 154 9.09 -18.52 -3.09
N GLU A 155 9.67 -18.87 -1.93
CA GLU A 155 9.95 -17.95 -0.84
C GLU A 155 11.01 -16.88 -1.25
N ILE A 156 11.96 -17.23 -2.09
CA ILE A 156 12.95 -16.28 -2.61
C ILE A 156 12.31 -15.35 -3.65
N LEU A 157 11.46 -15.90 -4.52
CA LEU A 157 10.72 -15.10 -5.50
C LEU A 157 9.71 -14.14 -4.84
N GLY A 158 9.03 -14.58 -3.78
CA GLY A 158 8.15 -13.72 -2.99
C GLY A 158 8.90 -12.55 -2.34
N LYS A 159 10.07 -12.82 -1.73
CA LYS A 159 10.97 -11.79 -1.19
C LYS A 159 11.50 -10.85 -2.27
N TYR A 160 11.81 -11.38 -3.43
CA TYR A 160 12.20 -10.56 -4.58
C TYR A 160 11.07 -9.61 -4.98
N LEU A 161 9.83 -10.09 -5.14
CA LEU A 161 8.71 -9.27 -5.55
C LEU A 161 8.37 -8.17 -4.55
N ILE A 162 8.39 -8.45 -3.23
CA ILE A 162 8.14 -7.41 -2.23
C ILE A 162 9.27 -6.37 -2.17
N THR A 163 10.52 -6.80 -2.34
CA THR A 163 11.67 -5.90 -2.43
C THR A 163 11.56 -5.03 -3.68
N PHE A 164 11.23 -5.63 -4.81
CA PHE A 164 10.99 -4.91 -6.06
C PHE A 164 9.83 -3.90 -5.92
N TRP A 165 8.70 -4.29 -5.30
CA TRP A 165 7.59 -3.40 -5.00
C TRP A 165 8.02 -2.17 -4.19
N CYS A 166 8.74 -2.37 -3.09
CA CYS A 166 9.20 -1.26 -2.25
C CYS A 166 10.20 -0.36 -2.98
N GLY A 167 11.15 -0.93 -3.68
CA GLY A 167 12.13 -0.20 -4.49
C GLY A 167 11.48 0.57 -5.63
N LEU A 168 10.59 -0.06 -6.38
CA LEU A 168 9.84 0.56 -7.46
C LEU A 168 9.02 1.76 -6.96
N ASN A 169 8.27 1.60 -5.88
CA ASN A 169 7.46 2.67 -5.30
C ASN A 169 8.28 3.85 -4.77
N THR A 170 9.52 3.61 -4.36
CA THR A 170 10.46 4.65 -3.93
C THR A 170 11.06 5.39 -5.11
N LEU A 171 11.44 4.67 -6.17
CA LEU A 171 12.28 5.19 -7.26
C LEU A 171 11.49 5.60 -8.51
N ARG A 172 10.25 5.11 -8.72
CA ARG A 172 9.46 5.38 -9.94
C ARG A 172 9.30 6.86 -10.29
N ARG A 173 9.40 7.74 -9.29
CA ARG A 173 9.40 9.21 -9.49
C ARG A 173 10.61 9.72 -10.29
N MET A 174 11.67 8.91 -10.38
CA MET A 174 12.88 9.24 -11.16
C MET A 174 12.72 8.92 -12.64
N TYR A 175 11.69 8.13 -13.01
CA TYR A 175 11.46 7.63 -14.35
C TYR A 175 10.14 8.19 -14.91
N PRO A 176 10.12 9.48 -15.36
CA PRO A 176 8.89 10.13 -15.81
C PRO A 176 8.38 9.59 -17.16
N ASP A 177 9.23 8.89 -17.93
CA ASP A 177 8.82 8.24 -19.18
C ASP A 177 8.18 6.88 -18.87
N LYS A 178 6.89 6.77 -19.20
CA LYS A 178 6.08 5.57 -19.01
C LYS A 178 6.69 4.34 -19.69
N ASN A 179 7.23 4.48 -20.90
CA ASN A 179 7.76 3.34 -21.65
C ASN A 179 9.05 2.83 -21.02
N VAL A 180 9.92 3.75 -20.56
CA VAL A 180 11.14 3.39 -19.83
C VAL A 180 10.79 2.64 -18.56
N LEU A 181 9.83 3.14 -17.78
CA LEU A 181 9.39 2.51 -16.54
C LEU A 181 8.75 1.15 -16.81
N LYS A 182 7.90 1.03 -17.84
CA LYS A 182 7.28 -0.23 -18.23
C LYS A 182 8.32 -1.28 -18.62
N ASN A 183 9.28 -0.93 -19.49
CA ASN A 183 10.35 -1.84 -19.90
C ASN A 183 11.19 -2.30 -18.71
N GLN A 184 11.47 -1.39 -17.75
CA GLN A 184 12.18 -1.74 -16.54
C GLN A 184 11.39 -2.74 -15.68
N ILE A 185 10.07 -2.53 -15.54
CA ILE A 185 9.19 -3.44 -14.80
C ILE A 185 9.16 -4.82 -15.46
N GLU A 186 8.95 -4.86 -16.78
CA GLU A 186 8.93 -6.12 -17.55
C GLU A 186 10.23 -6.91 -17.42
N MET A 187 11.37 -6.22 -17.50
CA MET A 187 12.69 -6.84 -17.28
C MET A 187 12.80 -7.48 -15.90
N GLN A 188 12.35 -6.81 -14.86
CA GLN A 188 12.38 -7.34 -13.49
C GLN A 188 11.41 -8.51 -13.29
N LEU A 189 10.27 -8.51 -13.97
CA LEU A 189 9.27 -9.56 -13.88
C LEU A 189 9.61 -10.82 -14.70
N ALA A 190 10.63 -10.77 -15.56
CA ALA A 190 11.09 -11.93 -16.31
C ALA A 190 11.50 -13.12 -15.42
N VAL A 191 11.82 -12.88 -14.15
CA VAL A 191 12.14 -13.92 -13.15
C VAL A 191 10.96 -14.84 -12.82
N ILE A 192 9.73 -14.39 -13.09
CA ILE A 192 8.48 -15.15 -12.90
C ILE A 192 7.75 -15.44 -14.22
N SER A 193 8.48 -15.49 -15.33
CA SER A 193 7.94 -15.76 -16.67
C SER A 193 8.26 -17.17 -17.15
#